data_07480f5adcd14c30367f080b60b0049b
#
_entry.id   07480f5adcd14c30367f080b60b0049b
#
_cell.length_a   1.000
_cell.length_b   1.000
_cell.length_c   1.000
_cell.angle_alpha   90.00
_cell.angle_beta   90.00
_cell.angle_gamma   90.00
#
_symmetry.space_group_name_H-M   'P 1'
#
loop_
_entity.id
_entity.type
_entity.pdbx_description
1 polymer ?
#
loop_
_entity_poly.entity_id
_entity_poly.type
_entity_poly.pdbx_seq_one_letter_code
_entity_poly.pdbx_strand_id
1 'polypeptide(L)'
;MDAVPQQPIAPNMKAGSVTDDTEQAFVLAARLIEDHGRIDNDAYAQDLLRWEAKMKEKGSLDLLGPSTKAALQALAEGIDPELTGRFGTTNGGAMRATPVGIAFIPGNALAEEAWRSCVVTHNTMQGIESTTLVAAAVSLAIAGERGFLSKALAFVESQPPRGNWSAKASVVARVKMFMEWAVREDGSMSDGEFATILRRDCGTSVEANESVAAAFAIATRFFDKPTEALCFAASLGGDTDTIAAITGAMLGAWHGPDGFDPDMRGQVLRQLKDDD
;
A
#
# COMPACT_ATOMS: atom_id res chain seq x y z
N MET A 1 -14.58 13.29 9.48
CA MET A 1 -14.45 13.52 10.94
C MET A 1 -12.97 13.68 11.23
N ASP A 2 -12.60 14.68 12.02
CA ASP A 2 -11.21 14.81 12.46
C ASP A 2 -10.81 13.64 13.35
N ALA A 3 -9.50 13.38 13.47
CA ALA A 3 -8.99 12.34 14.34
C ALA A 3 -9.43 12.59 15.80
N VAL A 4 -9.82 11.52 16.50
CA VAL A 4 -10.18 11.64 17.92
C VAL A 4 -8.95 11.99 18.75
N PRO A 5 -9.09 12.79 19.84
CA PRO A 5 -7.96 13.20 20.66
C PRO A 5 -7.16 12.04 21.27
N GLN A 6 -7.78 10.85 21.38
CA GLN A 6 -7.16 9.65 21.92
C GLN A 6 -6.39 8.83 20.89
N GLN A 7 -6.40 9.23 19.61
CA GLN A 7 -5.61 8.57 18.56
C GLN A 7 -4.12 8.83 18.82
N PRO A 8 -3.30 7.78 19.07
CA PRO A 8 -1.96 7.99 19.61
C PRO A 8 -0.91 8.45 18.59
N ILE A 9 -1.17 8.23 17.29
CA ILE A 9 -0.18 8.50 16.23
C ILE A 9 -0.34 9.90 15.63
N ALA A 10 -1.58 10.29 15.30
CA ALA A 10 -1.88 11.60 14.70
C ALA A 10 -3.15 12.22 15.32
N PRO A 11 -3.13 12.59 16.62
CA PRO A 11 -4.32 12.97 17.38
C PRO A 11 -5.02 14.23 16.88
N ASN A 12 -4.33 15.07 16.11
CA ASN A 12 -4.85 16.36 15.60
C ASN A 12 -5.02 16.36 14.07
N MET A 13 -4.98 15.20 13.42
CA MET A 13 -5.12 15.13 11.98
C MET A 13 -6.52 15.56 11.54
N LYS A 14 -6.58 16.52 10.62
CA LYS A 14 -7.83 17.01 10.05
C LYS A 14 -8.44 15.98 9.11
N ALA A 15 -9.77 15.95 9.05
CA ALA A 15 -10.47 15.09 8.11
C ALA A 15 -10.11 15.44 6.65
N GLY A 16 -9.74 14.44 5.87
CA GLY A 16 -9.30 14.59 4.49
C GLY A 16 -7.79 14.79 4.33
N SER A 17 -7.02 14.92 5.42
CA SER A 17 -5.55 14.91 5.35
C SER A 17 -5.05 13.56 4.86
N VAL A 18 -3.93 13.60 4.14
CA VAL A 18 -3.22 12.41 3.65
C VAL A 18 -2.01 12.09 4.52
N THR A 19 -1.56 10.83 4.47
CA THR A 19 -0.37 10.35 5.16
C THR A 19 0.77 10.09 4.17
N ASP A 20 1.85 9.51 4.66
CA ASP A 20 3.00 9.08 3.85
C ASP A 20 2.63 8.11 2.73
N ASP A 21 1.54 7.34 2.88
CA ASP A 21 0.97 6.48 1.82
C ASP A 21 0.76 7.27 0.51
N THR A 22 0.05 8.39 0.60
CA THR A 22 -0.28 9.22 -0.56
C THR A 22 0.92 10.07 -1.00
N GLU A 23 1.62 10.69 -0.06
CA GLU A 23 2.76 11.56 -0.38
C GLU A 23 3.89 10.80 -1.07
N GLN A 24 4.26 9.59 -0.58
CA GLN A 24 5.27 8.77 -1.24
C GLN A 24 4.79 8.20 -2.59
N ALA A 25 3.50 7.94 -2.76
CA ALA A 25 2.95 7.58 -4.06
C ALA A 25 3.11 8.73 -5.08
N PHE A 26 2.90 9.99 -4.67
CA PHE A 26 3.16 11.15 -5.53
C PHE A 26 4.65 11.34 -5.84
N VAL A 27 5.53 11.13 -4.86
CA VAL A 27 7.00 11.14 -5.08
C VAL A 27 7.40 10.10 -6.13
N LEU A 28 6.86 8.88 -6.01
CA LEU A 28 7.11 7.79 -6.97
C LEU A 28 6.53 8.10 -8.37
N ALA A 29 5.33 8.67 -8.44
CA ALA A 29 4.72 9.07 -9.70
C ALA A 29 5.56 10.14 -10.42
N ALA A 30 6.04 11.14 -9.69
CA ALA A 30 6.93 12.18 -10.23
C ALA A 30 8.22 11.54 -10.77
N ARG A 31 8.85 10.62 -10.03
CA ARG A 31 10.05 9.91 -10.47
C ARG A 31 9.81 9.10 -11.75
N LEU A 32 8.70 8.37 -11.82
CA LEU A 32 8.34 7.62 -13.04
C LEU A 32 8.16 8.52 -14.27
N ILE A 33 7.61 9.73 -14.07
CA ILE A 33 7.46 10.72 -15.16
C ILE A 33 8.82 11.27 -15.60
N GLU A 34 9.66 11.67 -14.64
CA GLU A 34 10.98 12.23 -14.91
C GLU A 34 11.90 11.21 -15.59
N ASP A 35 11.86 9.96 -15.18
CA ASP A 35 12.70 8.88 -15.70
C ASP A 35 12.06 8.17 -16.92
N HIS A 36 10.99 8.72 -17.49
CA HIS A 36 10.29 8.15 -18.65
C HIS A 36 9.90 6.68 -18.48
N GLY A 37 9.43 6.33 -17.28
CA GLY A 37 8.93 5.01 -16.93
C GLY A 37 9.99 4.02 -16.42
N ARG A 38 11.24 4.41 -16.23
CA ARG A 38 12.28 3.55 -15.65
C ARG A 38 12.84 4.23 -14.40
N ILE A 39 12.57 3.66 -13.22
CA ILE A 39 13.02 4.23 -11.95
C ILE A 39 14.54 4.11 -11.82
N ASP A 40 15.20 5.25 -11.66
CA ASP A 40 16.59 5.32 -11.21
C ASP A 40 16.62 5.25 -9.67
N ASN A 41 17.24 4.20 -9.13
CA ASN A 41 17.23 3.94 -7.68
C ASN A 41 17.99 5.01 -6.87
N ASP A 42 19.09 5.56 -7.43
CA ASP A 42 19.86 6.61 -6.76
C ASP A 42 19.04 7.92 -6.71
N ALA A 43 18.44 8.29 -7.83
CA ALA A 43 17.58 9.47 -7.91
C ALA A 43 16.35 9.32 -6.98
N TYR A 44 15.71 8.14 -6.97
CA TYR A 44 14.57 7.88 -6.10
C TYR A 44 14.96 7.89 -4.61
N ALA A 45 16.12 7.37 -4.26
CA ALA A 45 16.65 7.47 -2.89
C ALA A 45 16.79 8.94 -2.45
N GLN A 46 17.30 9.80 -3.34
CA GLN A 46 17.40 11.24 -3.06
C GLN A 46 16.02 11.91 -2.94
N ASP A 47 15.04 11.48 -3.73
CA ASP A 47 13.66 11.97 -3.60
C ASP A 47 13.06 11.64 -2.23
N LEU A 48 13.24 10.42 -1.75
CA LEU A 48 12.79 10.00 -0.44
C LEU A 48 13.46 10.77 0.70
N LEU A 49 14.77 11.04 0.59
CA LEU A 49 15.48 11.87 1.57
C LEU A 49 14.97 13.32 1.57
N ARG A 50 14.69 13.90 0.39
CA ARG A 50 14.11 15.24 0.28
C ARG A 50 12.69 15.29 0.86
N TRP A 51 11.90 14.25 0.59
CA TRP A 51 10.56 14.12 1.17
C TRP A 51 10.64 14.02 2.71
N GLU A 52 11.53 13.18 3.26
CA GLU A 52 11.72 13.05 4.70
C GLU A 52 12.11 14.38 5.35
N ALA A 53 13.01 15.16 4.72
CA ALA A 53 13.40 16.46 5.21
C ALA A 53 12.19 17.42 5.32
N LYS A 54 11.32 17.45 4.30
CA LYS A 54 10.07 18.22 4.34
C LYS A 54 9.13 17.78 5.46
N MET A 55 9.03 16.46 5.71
CA MET A 55 8.21 15.94 6.81
C MET A 55 8.78 16.36 8.17
N LYS A 56 10.09 16.37 8.33
CA LYS A 56 10.78 16.89 9.54
C LYS A 56 10.42 18.35 9.79
N GLU A 57 10.47 19.18 8.76
CA GLU A 57 10.10 20.59 8.84
C GLU A 57 8.64 20.81 9.21
N LYS A 58 7.73 19.97 8.70
CA LYS A 58 6.30 19.99 9.03
C LYS A 58 5.99 19.38 10.41
N GLY A 59 6.94 18.75 11.09
CA GLY A 59 6.72 18.05 12.36
C GLY A 59 5.93 16.74 12.23
N SER A 60 5.92 16.12 11.06
CA SER A 60 5.09 14.94 10.71
C SER A 60 5.88 13.62 10.66
N LEU A 61 6.96 13.48 11.40
CA LEU A 61 7.84 12.30 11.35
C LEU A 61 7.26 11.01 11.93
N ASP A 62 6.25 11.12 12.76
CA ASP A 62 5.70 9.97 13.48
C ASP A 62 4.89 9.01 12.57
N LEU A 63 4.57 9.46 11.35
CA LEU A 63 3.84 8.66 10.36
C LEU A 63 4.72 7.68 9.58
N LEU A 64 6.06 7.87 9.59
CA LEU A 64 7.00 7.00 8.89
C LEU A 64 7.09 5.60 9.48
N GLY A 65 6.87 4.59 8.67
CA GLY A 65 7.08 3.19 9.04
C GLY A 65 8.55 2.85 9.39
N PRO A 66 8.77 1.84 10.24
CA PRO A 66 10.10 1.53 10.77
C PRO A 66 11.11 1.11 9.68
N SER A 67 10.69 0.38 8.65
CA SER A 67 11.58 -0.02 7.54
C SER A 67 12.06 1.19 6.73
N THR A 68 11.15 2.13 6.44
CA THR A 68 11.50 3.37 5.73
C THR A 68 12.46 4.21 6.56
N LYS A 69 12.18 4.40 7.86
CA LYS A 69 13.09 5.14 8.78
C LYS A 69 14.51 4.55 8.78
N ALA A 70 14.63 3.24 8.94
CA ALA A 70 15.93 2.56 8.96
C ALA A 70 16.68 2.69 7.62
N ALA A 71 15.97 2.57 6.50
CA ALA A 71 16.56 2.72 5.17
C ALA A 71 17.04 4.15 4.90
N LEU A 72 16.24 5.16 5.22
CA LEU A 72 16.61 6.58 5.02
C LEU A 72 17.79 6.97 5.93
N GLN A 73 17.87 6.43 7.14
CA GLN A 73 19.05 6.62 7.98
C GLN A 73 20.29 6.01 7.33
N ALA A 74 20.21 4.77 6.84
CA ALA A 74 21.32 4.11 6.16
C ALA A 74 21.76 4.85 4.88
N LEU A 75 20.81 5.40 4.11
CA LEU A 75 21.09 6.27 2.95
C LEU A 75 21.86 7.52 3.37
N ALA A 76 21.43 8.17 4.45
CA ALA A 76 22.11 9.37 4.98
C ALA A 76 23.54 9.07 5.46
N GLU A 77 23.81 7.82 5.87
CA GLU A 77 25.14 7.30 6.22
C GLU A 77 25.97 6.88 4.99
N GLY A 78 25.43 7.00 3.77
CA GLY A 78 26.11 6.71 2.52
C GLY A 78 26.11 5.22 2.12
N ILE A 79 25.18 4.45 2.66
CA ILE A 79 24.99 3.05 2.24
C ILE A 79 24.32 3.01 0.86
N ASP A 80 24.77 2.08 0.03
CA ASP A 80 24.22 1.83 -1.31
C ASP A 80 22.69 1.63 -1.27
N PRO A 81 21.91 2.37 -2.09
CA PRO A 81 20.45 2.29 -2.14
C PRO A 81 19.90 0.86 -2.31
N GLU A 82 20.60 -0.03 -3.02
CA GLU A 82 20.16 -1.43 -3.18
C GLU A 82 20.34 -2.27 -1.90
N LEU A 83 21.14 -1.79 -0.95
CA LEU A 83 21.41 -2.48 0.31
C LEU A 83 20.59 -1.93 1.48
N THR A 84 20.09 -0.70 1.40
CA THR A 84 19.41 -0.03 2.52
C THR A 84 18.09 -0.70 2.88
N GLY A 85 17.36 -1.21 1.90
CA GLY A 85 16.07 -1.90 2.10
C GLY A 85 16.15 -3.37 2.51
N ARG A 86 17.32 -3.95 2.70
CA ARG A 86 17.54 -5.40 2.85
C ARG A 86 16.82 -6.07 4.04
N PHE A 87 16.33 -5.31 4.99
CA PHE A 87 15.59 -5.80 6.15
C PHE A 87 14.13 -5.29 6.19
N GLY A 88 13.70 -4.55 5.19
CA GLY A 88 12.37 -3.95 5.14
C GLY A 88 11.28 -4.98 4.83
N THR A 89 10.47 -5.32 5.84
CA THR A 89 9.36 -6.28 5.72
C THR A 89 7.99 -5.61 5.84
N THR A 90 7.96 -4.29 6.09
CA THR A 90 6.72 -3.54 6.24
C THR A 90 6.06 -3.22 4.89
N ASN A 91 4.89 -2.65 4.92
CA ASN A 91 4.02 -2.40 3.76
C ASN A 91 4.35 -1.15 2.94
N GLY A 92 5.40 -0.40 3.31
CA GLY A 92 5.72 0.89 2.68
C GLY A 92 6.02 0.82 1.17
N GLY A 93 6.47 -0.33 0.66
CA GLY A 93 6.55 -0.56 -0.80
C GLY A 93 5.15 -0.70 -1.43
N ALA A 94 4.27 -1.45 -0.79
CA ALA A 94 2.92 -1.74 -1.27
C ALA A 94 2.01 -0.50 -1.25
N MET A 95 2.05 0.30 -0.18
CA MET A 95 1.20 1.48 -0.01
C MET A 95 1.36 2.51 -1.15
N ARG A 96 2.57 2.62 -1.68
CA ARG A 96 2.91 3.56 -2.77
C ARG A 96 2.99 2.94 -4.17
N ALA A 97 2.62 1.65 -4.34
CA ALA A 97 2.79 0.92 -5.60
C ALA A 97 1.83 1.34 -6.73
N THR A 98 0.77 2.09 -6.42
CA THR A 98 -0.27 2.51 -7.37
C THR A 98 0.26 3.13 -8.66
N PRO A 99 1.24 4.05 -8.66
CA PRO A 99 1.80 4.63 -9.88
C PRO A 99 2.44 3.60 -10.81
N VAL A 100 3.07 2.55 -10.27
CA VAL A 100 3.60 1.45 -11.08
C VAL A 100 2.47 0.68 -11.76
N GLY A 101 1.38 0.40 -11.04
CA GLY A 101 0.20 -0.27 -11.61
C GLY A 101 -0.52 0.56 -12.67
N ILE A 102 -0.46 1.89 -12.60
CA ILE A 102 -1.00 2.80 -13.63
C ILE A 102 -0.11 2.80 -14.87
N ALA A 103 1.22 2.79 -14.69
CA ALA A 103 2.18 2.96 -15.78
C ALA A 103 2.45 1.67 -16.58
N PHE A 104 2.26 0.49 -15.97
CA PHE A 104 2.65 -0.79 -16.57
C PHE A 104 1.53 -1.82 -16.53
N ILE A 105 1.47 -2.67 -17.57
CA ILE A 105 0.65 -3.89 -17.59
C ILE A 105 1.44 -5.06 -16.97
N PRO A 106 0.77 -6.09 -16.39
CA PRO A 106 1.45 -7.25 -15.82
C PRO A 106 2.39 -7.93 -16.82
N GLY A 107 3.65 -8.05 -16.43
CA GLY A 107 4.74 -8.57 -17.24
C GLY A 107 6.09 -8.23 -16.63
N ASN A 108 7.18 -8.53 -17.31
CA ASN A 108 8.54 -8.30 -16.82
C ASN A 108 8.79 -6.82 -16.45
N ALA A 109 8.23 -5.88 -17.20
CA ALA A 109 8.41 -4.45 -16.94
C ALA A 109 7.75 -4.05 -15.62
N LEU A 110 6.50 -4.47 -15.37
CA LEU A 110 5.81 -4.21 -14.10
C LEU A 110 6.60 -4.81 -12.92
N ALA A 111 7.05 -6.07 -13.03
CA ALA A 111 7.80 -6.74 -11.97
C ALA A 111 9.14 -6.06 -11.68
N GLU A 112 9.83 -5.59 -12.72
CA GLU A 112 11.09 -4.85 -12.58
C GLU A 112 10.89 -3.49 -11.93
N GLU A 113 9.92 -2.70 -12.38
CA GLU A 113 9.69 -1.37 -11.83
C GLU A 113 9.04 -1.41 -10.44
N ALA A 114 8.23 -2.44 -10.13
CA ALA A 114 7.77 -2.70 -8.78
C ALA A 114 8.95 -2.97 -7.82
N TRP A 115 9.93 -3.77 -8.26
CA TRP A 115 11.16 -3.96 -7.48
C TRP A 115 11.94 -2.66 -7.32
N ARG A 116 12.17 -1.88 -8.39
CA ARG A 116 12.88 -0.61 -8.33
C ARG A 116 12.21 0.38 -7.38
N SER A 117 10.88 0.42 -7.37
CA SER A 117 10.09 1.31 -6.50
C SER A 117 10.21 0.97 -5.00
N CYS A 118 10.61 -0.25 -4.65
CA CYS A 118 10.67 -0.67 -3.25
C CYS A 118 12.07 -1.07 -2.77
N VAL A 119 13.04 -1.36 -3.65
CA VAL A 119 14.37 -1.89 -3.27
C VAL A 119 15.09 -1.02 -2.24
N VAL A 120 15.01 0.29 -2.38
CA VAL A 120 15.68 1.27 -1.50
C VAL A 120 15.24 1.11 -0.04
N THR A 121 13.99 0.75 0.21
CA THR A 121 13.41 0.69 1.57
C THR A 121 12.94 -0.71 1.98
N HIS A 122 12.57 -1.57 1.02
CA HIS A 122 11.88 -2.85 1.26
C HIS A 122 12.40 -3.97 0.35
N ASN A 123 13.72 -4.19 0.31
CA ASN A 123 14.36 -5.23 -0.51
C ASN A 123 14.32 -6.61 0.15
N THR A 124 13.16 -7.04 0.61
CA THR A 124 12.89 -8.40 1.09
C THR A 124 11.87 -9.10 0.19
N MET A 125 11.77 -10.42 0.29
CA MET A 125 10.73 -11.16 -0.44
C MET A 125 9.35 -10.58 -0.16
N GLN A 126 9.02 -10.29 1.10
CA GLN A 126 7.73 -9.72 1.50
C GLN A 126 7.50 -8.32 0.92
N GLY A 127 8.52 -7.46 0.96
CA GLY A 127 8.44 -6.11 0.39
C GLY A 127 8.18 -6.13 -1.11
N ILE A 128 8.89 -6.99 -1.84
CA ILE A 128 8.77 -7.10 -3.30
C ILE A 128 7.47 -7.80 -3.70
N GLU A 129 7.10 -8.92 -3.05
CA GLU A 129 5.83 -9.61 -3.29
C GLU A 129 4.65 -8.66 -3.10
N SER A 130 4.60 -7.93 -1.98
CA SER A 130 3.51 -7.01 -1.66
C SER A 130 3.40 -5.85 -2.64
N THR A 131 4.53 -5.23 -3.00
CA THR A 131 4.58 -4.13 -3.96
C THR A 131 4.12 -4.57 -5.34
N THR A 132 4.66 -5.70 -5.82
CA THR A 132 4.29 -6.26 -7.13
C THR A 132 2.82 -6.67 -7.18
N LEU A 133 2.30 -7.22 -6.09
CA LEU A 133 0.92 -7.67 -5.98
C LEU A 133 -0.07 -6.50 -6.07
N VAL A 134 0.17 -5.42 -5.33
CA VAL A 134 -0.68 -4.22 -5.38
C VAL A 134 -0.59 -3.55 -6.76
N ALA A 135 0.61 -3.39 -7.32
CA ALA A 135 0.78 -2.83 -8.66
C ALA A 135 0.05 -3.65 -9.72
N ALA A 136 0.16 -4.99 -9.69
CA ALA A 136 -0.53 -5.87 -10.63
C ALA A 136 -2.06 -5.81 -10.46
N ALA A 137 -2.56 -5.75 -9.23
CA ALA A 137 -4.00 -5.63 -8.97
C ALA A 137 -4.56 -4.31 -9.51
N VAL A 138 -3.88 -3.19 -9.28
CA VAL A 138 -4.26 -1.88 -9.83
C VAL A 138 -4.27 -1.91 -11.36
N SER A 139 -3.21 -2.42 -11.98
CA SER A 139 -3.09 -2.49 -13.44
C SER A 139 -4.19 -3.32 -14.08
N LEU A 140 -4.47 -4.51 -13.54
CA LEU A 140 -5.52 -5.41 -14.04
C LEU A 140 -6.91 -4.82 -13.82
N ALA A 141 -7.13 -4.08 -12.72
CA ALA A 141 -8.38 -3.39 -12.45
C ALA A 141 -8.63 -2.28 -13.48
N ILE A 142 -7.63 -1.45 -13.79
CA ILE A 142 -7.70 -0.40 -14.84
C ILE A 142 -8.02 -1.01 -16.20
N ALA A 143 -7.44 -2.18 -16.50
CA ALA A 143 -7.71 -2.91 -17.75
C ALA A 143 -9.13 -3.55 -17.81
N GLY A 144 -9.92 -3.46 -16.73
CA GLY A 144 -11.24 -4.07 -16.64
C GLY A 144 -11.20 -5.60 -16.56
N GLU A 145 -10.10 -6.16 -16.10
CA GLU A 145 -9.89 -7.61 -16.00
C GLU A 145 -10.70 -8.20 -14.83
N ARG A 146 -11.80 -8.89 -15.14
CA ARG A 146 -12.61 -9.59 -14.10
C ARG A 146 -11.74 -10.56 -13.31
N GLY A 147 -11.94 -10.58 -11.98
CA GLY A 147 -11.14 -11.40 -11.06
C GLY A 147 -9.70 -10.89 -10.92
N PHE A 148 -9.48 -9.59 -11.11
CA PHE A 148 -8.16 -8.97 -11.10
C PHE A 148 -7.35 -9.26 -9.83
N LEU A 149 -7.98 -9.39 -8.66
CA LEU A 149 -7.30 -9.74 -7.40
C LEU A 149 -6.66 -11.13 -7.49
N SER A 150 -7.39 -12.14 -7.95
CA SER A 150 -6.88 -13.50 -8.12
C SER A 150 -5.85 -13.59 -9.26
N LYS A 151 -6.04 -12.82 -10.34
CA LYS A 151 -5.07 -12.74 -11.44
C LYS A 151 -3.77 -12.07 -11.01
N ALA A 152 -3.83 -11.05 -10.16
CA ALA A 152 -2.64 -10.43 -9.57
C ALA A 152 -1.85 -11.42 -8.70
N LEU A 153 -2.54 -12.23 -7.89
CA LEU A 153 -1.91 -13.33 -7.14
C LEU A 153 -1.20 -14.31 -8.07
N ALA A 154 -1.90 -14.81 -9.09
CA ALA A 154 -1.32 -15.74 -10.06
C ALA A 154 -0.11 -15.15 -10.79
N PHE A 155 -0.16 -13.85 -11.10
CA PHE A 155 0.99 -13.14 -11.69
C PHE A 155 2.20 -13.16 -10.75
N VAL A 156 2.04 -12.81 -9.48
CA VAL A 156 3.15 -12.80 -8.52
C VAL A 156 3.68 -14.21 -8.26
N GLU A 157 2.80 -15.22 -8.14
CA GLU A 157 3.19 -16.64 -8.01
C GLU A 157 4.03 -17.13 -9.20
N SER A 158 3.83 -16.57 -10.39
CA SER A 158 4.60 -16.92 -11.59
C SER A 158 5.97 -16.25 -11.67
N GLN A 159 6.25 -15.24 -10.83
CA GLN A 159 7.53 -14.53 -10.84
C GLN A 159 8.60 -15.33 -10.08
N PRO A 160 9.87 -15.26 -10.54
CA PRO A 160 10.96 -15.83 -9.76
C PRO A 160 11.09 -15.10 -8.41
N PRO A 161 11.42 -15.82 -7.31
CA PRO A 161 11.66 -15.19 -6.02
C PRO A 161 12.74 -14.11 -6.12
N ARG A 162 12.46 -12.95 -5.53
CA ARG A 162 13.39 -11.80 -5.55
C ARG A 162 13.44 -11.15 -4.17
N GLY A 163 14.60 -10.57 -3.82
CA GLY A 163 14.83 -9.89 -2.54
C GLY A 163 15.46 -10.77 -1.49
N ASN A 164 15.78 -10.15 -0.37
CA ASN A 164 16.40 -10.83 0.75
C ASN A 164 15.39 -11.69 1.51
N TRP A 165 15.83 -12.84 1.97
CA TRP A 165 15.01 -13.70 2.82
C TRP A 165 14.75 -13.06 4.18
N SER A 166 13.55 -13.22 4.71
CA SER A 166 13.21 -12.93 6.10
C SER A 166 12.37 -14.06 6.70
N ALA A 167 12.33 -14.15 8.02
CA ALA A 167 11.55 -15.17 8.74
C ALA A 167 10.03 -14.87 8.80
N LYS A 168 9.56 -13.86 8.10
CA LYS A 168 8.13 -13.51 8.03
C LYS A 168 7.39 -14.45 7.08
N ALA A 169 6.10 -14.64 7.32
CA ALA A 169 5.25 -15.42 6.42
C ALA A 169 5.16 -14.79 5.01
N SER A 170 4.97 -15.62 3.98
CA SER A 170 4.73 -15.16 2.61
C SER A 170 3.48 -14.28 2.53
N VAL A 171 3.61 -13.15 1.85
CA VAL A 171 2.49 -12.25 1.56
C VAL A 171 1.45 -12.96 0.69
N VAL A 172 1.89 -13.60 -0.38
CA VAL A 172 1.01 -14.29 -1.35
C VAL A 172 0.19 -15.38 -0.66
N ALA A 173 0.82 -16.23 0.17
CA ALA A 173 0.12 -17.29 0.88
C ALA A 173 -0.94 -16.75 1.85
N ARG A 174 -0.63 -15.65 2.56
CA ARG A 174 -1.58 -15.02 3.48
C ARG A 174 -2.72 -14.32 2.75
N VAL A 175 -2.42 -13.58 1.69
CA VAL A 175 -3.44 -12.93 0.85
C VAL A 175 -4.42 -13.99 0.32
N LYS A 176 -3.92 -15.08 -0.25
CA LYS A 176 -4.75 -16.18 -0.76
C LYS A 176 -5.67 -16.74 0.33
N MET A 177 -5.11 -17.06 1.50
CA MET A 177 -5.87 -17.58 2.63
C MET A 177 -7.02 -16.64 3.04
N PHE A 178 -6.74 -15.34 3.22
CA PHE A 178 -7.74 -14.40 3.73
C PHE A 178 -8.74 -13.93 2.68
N MET A 179 -8.40 -13.96 1.39
CA MET A 179 -9.38 -13.83 0.30
C MET A 179 -10.38 -14.99 0.29
N GLU A 180 -9.93 -16.24 0.50
CA GLU A 180 -10.82 -17.41 0.63
C GLU A 180 -11.76 -17.28 1.84
N TRP A 181 -11.27 -16.74 2.97
CA TRP A 181 -12.12 -16.43 4.13
C TRP A 181 -13.16 -15.35 3.85
N ALA A 182 -12.80 -14.34 3.04
CA ALA A 182 -13.67 -13.21 2.71
C ALA A 182 -14.93 -13.62 1.92
N VAL A 183 -14.84 -14.69 1.10
CA VAL A 183 -15.92 -15.18 0.22
C VAL A 183 -16.58 -16.46 0.71
N ARG A 184 -16.54 -16.78 2.00
CA ARG A 184 -17.23 -17.98 2.50
C ARG A 184 -18.71 -17.98 2.11
N GLU A 185 -19.06 -18.98 1.31
CA GLU A 185 -20.35 -19.10 0.60
C GLU A 185 -21.56 -19.34 1.51
N ASP A 186 -21.36 -19.67 2.77
CA ASP A 186 -22.48 -19.95 3.70
C ASP A 186 -23.23 -18.68 4.17
N GLY A 187 -22.75 -17.48 3.79
CA GLY A 187 -23.40 -16.20 4.12
C GLY A 187 -23.54 -15.93 5.63
N SER A 188 -22.95 -16.79 6.46
CA SER A 188 -23.16 -16.78 7.92
C SER A 188 -22.28 -15.76 8.63
N MET A 189 -21.18 -15.34 8.02
CA MET A 189 -20.20 -14.44 8.66
C MET A 189 -20.63 -12.98 8.60
N SER A 190 -20.93 -12.39 9.74
CA SER A 190 -21.16 -10.95 9.89
C SER A 190 -19.87 -10.15 9.67
N ASP A 191 -20.00 -8.84 9.39
CA ASP A 191 -18.85 -7.95 9.27
C ASP A 191 -18.06 -7.83 10.57
N GLY A 192 -18.72 -7.93 11.74
CA GLY A 192 -18.07 -7.96 13.05
C GLY A 192 -17.20 -9.21 13.27
N GLU A 193 -17.67 -10.37 12.83
CA GLU A 193 -16.88 -11.62 12.87
C GLU A 193 -15.71 -11.55 11.89
N PHE A 194 -15.91 -11.03 10.68
CA PHE A 194 -14.85 -10.83 9.72
C PHE A 194 -13.78 -9.86 10.24
N ALA A 195 -14.17 -8.74 10.85
CA ALA A 195 -13.25 -7.82 11.51
C ALA A 195 -12.46 -8.52 12.65
N THR A 196 -13.08 -9.40 13.39
CA THR A 196 -12.42 -10.18 14.45
C THR A 196 -11.37 -11.14 13.88
N ILE A 197 -11.69 -11.83 12.78
CA ILE A 197 -10.75 -12.71 12.06
C ILE A 197 -9.57 -11.90 11.53
N LEU A 198 -9.82 -10.76 10.89
CA LEU A 198 -8.73 -9.93 10.39
C LEU A 198 -7.81 -9.46 11.51
N ARG A 199 -8.35 -8.98 12.63
CA ARG A 199 -7.53 -8.52 13.76
C ARG A 199 -6.76 -9.64 14.45
N ARG A 200 -7.36 -10.81 14.63
CA ARG A 200 -6.80 -11.90 15.44
C ARG A 200 -5.90 -12.83 14.63
N ASP A 201 -6.34 -13.19 13.42
CA ASP A 201 -5.73 -14.27 12.64
C ASP A 201 -4.89 -13.73 11.46
N CYS A 202 -5.34 -12.65 10.83
CA CYS A 202 -4.59 -11.97 9.78
C CYS A 202 -3.50 -11.04 10.34
N GLY A 203 -3.82 -10.28 11.36
CA GLY A 203 -3.06 -9.12 11.79
C GLY A 203 -3.37 -7.89 10.93
N THR A 204 -3.19 -6.72 11.54
CA THR A 204 -3.44 -5.41 10.94
C THR A 204 -2.31 -4.44 11.24
N SER A 205 -1.10 -4.95 11.47
CA SER A 205 0.08 -4.14 11.73
C SER A 205 0.71 -3.61 10.44
N VAL A 206 1.78 -2.84 10.59
CA VAL A 206 2.59 -2.33 9.46
C VAL A 206 3.31 -3.43 8.67
N GLU A 207 3.28 -4.69 9.09
CA GLU A 207 3.91 -5.78 8.36
C GLU A 207 3.17 -6.07 7.05
N ALA A 208 3.92 -6.16 5.93
CA ALA A 208 3.33 -6.33 4.60
C ALA A 208 2.44 -7.58 4.47
N ASN A 209 2.84 -8.68 5.12
CA ASN A 209 2.06 -9.92 5.10
C ASN A 209 0.78 -9.88 5.95
N GLU A 210 0.56 -8.85 6.73
CA GLU A 210 -0.66 -8.60 7.51
C GLU A 210 -1.56 -7.57 6.80
N SER A 211 -1.09 -6.32 6.69
CA SER A 211 -1.87 -5.23 6.12
C SER A 211 -2.30 -5.46 4.67
N VAL A 212 -1.41 -6.00 3.81
CA VAL A 212 -1.77 -6.30 2.42
C VAL A 212 -2.77 -7.46 2.34
N ALA A 213 -2.62 -8.49 3.18
CA ALA A 213 -3.60 -9.58 3.24
C ALA A 213 -4.98 -9.09 3.71
N ALA A 214 -5.01 -8.22 4.72
CA ALA A 214 -6.24 -7.58 5.17
C ALA A 214 -6.89 -6.73 4.07
N ALA A 215 -6.10 -5.91 3.35
CA ALA A 215 -6.60 -5.06 2.27
C ALA A 215 -7.21 -5.87 1.12
N PHE A 216 -6.56 -6.97 0.69
CA PHE A 216 -7.09 -7.85 -0.35
C PHE A 216 -8.36 -8.59 0.10
N ALA A 217 -8.41 -9.05 1.35
CA ALA A 217 -9.60 -9.68 1.91
C ALA A 217 -10.79 -8.70 1.98
N ILE A 218 -10.56 -7.44 2.38
CA ILE A 218 -11.57 -6.39 2.41
C ILE A 218 -12.04 -6.07 0.98
N ALA A 219 -11.12 -5.86 0.04
CA ALA A 219 -11.46 -5.62 -1.36
C ALA A 219 -12.27 -6.77 -1.97
N THR A 220 -12.01 -8.00 -1.56
CA THR A 220 -12.77 -9.18 -2.00
C THR A 220 -14.18 -9.19 -1.41
N ARG A 221 -14.33 -8.96 -0.11
CA ARG A 221 -15.64 -8.99 0.59
C ARG A 221 -16.55 -7.85 0.18
N PHE A 222 -16.00 -6.64 0.06
CA PHE A 222 -16.73 -5.42 -0.23
C PHE A 222 -16.55 -4.96 -1.68
N PHE A 223 -16.33 -5.89 -2.60
CA PHE A 223 -16.00 -5.58 -4.00
C PHE A 223 -16.94 -4.56 -4.63
N ASP A 224 -18.26 -4.77 -4.52
CA ASP A 224 -19.28 -3.88 -5.10
C ASP A 224 -19.63 -2.66 -4.22
N LYS A 225 -18.93 -2.46 -3.10
CA LYS A 225 -19.23 -1.45 -2.09
C LYS A 225 -17.97 -0.71 -1.64
N PRO A 226 -17.30 0.02 -2.54
CA PRO A 226 -15.97 0.58 -2.26
C PRO A 226 -15.96 1.58 -1.09
N THR A 227 -17.00 2.37 -0.89
CA THR A 227 -17.10 3.26 0.28
C THR A 227 -17.22 2.47 1.60
N GLU A 228 -18.04 1.41 1.63
CA GLU A 228 -18.16 0.55 2.81
C GLU A 228 -16.82 -0.15 3.11
N ALA A 229 -16.09 -0.57 2.06
CA ALA A 229 -14.75 -1.14 2.19
C ALA A 229 -13.78 -0.21 2.91
N LEU A 230 -13.74 1.08 2.53
CA LEU A 230 -12.87 2.07 3.19
C LEU A 230 -13.29 2.34 4.63
N CYS A 231 -14.59 2.49 4.90
CA CYS A 231 -15.09 2.66 6.26
C CYS A 231 -14.77 1.45 7.14
N PHE A 232 -14.91 0.23 6.60
CA PHE A 232 -14.55 -1.00 7.29
C PHE A 232 -13.05 -1.06 7.60
N ALA A 233 -12.18 -0.80 6.60
CA ALA A 233 -10.73 -0.76 6.79
C ALA A 233 -10.33 0.24 7.88
N ALA A 234 -10.86 1.46 7.84
CA ALA A 234 -10.59 2.50 8.84
C ALA A 234 -11.05 2.14 10.26
N SER A 235 -12.00 1.21 10.41
CA SER A 235 -12.54 0.78 11.71
C SER A 235 -11.79 -0.40 12.34
N LEU A 236 -10.87 -1.04 11.62
CA LEU A 236 -10.20 -2.27 12.08
C LEU A 236 -9.28 -2.06 13.28
N GLY A 237 -8.60 -0.93 13.36
CA GLY A 237 -7.46 -0.73 14.27
C GLY A 237 -6.17 -1.33 13.69
N GLY A 238 -5.05 -0.91 14.23
CA GLY A 238 -3.73 -1.18 13.66
C GLY A 238 -3.38 -0.12 12.60
N ASP A 239 -2.78 -0.55 11.51
CA ASP A 239 -2.32 0.30 10.38
C ASP A 239 -3.46 0.55 9.38
N THR A 240 -4.51 1.21 9.87
CA THR A 240 -5.78 1.35 9.15
C THR A 240 -5.72 2.28 7.95
N ASP A 241 -4.88 3.29 7.98
CA ASP A 241 -4.66 4.21 6.86
C ASP A 241 -4.03 3.48 5.67
N THR A 242 -2.96 2.71 5.88
CA THR A 242 -2.35 1.91 4.82
C THR A 242 -3.31 0.81 4.31
N ILE A 243 -4.02 0.10 5.19
CA ILE A 243 -5.01 -0.90 4.76
C ILE A 243 -6.09 -0.25 3.89
N ALA A 244 -6.60 0.94 4.30
CA ALA A 244 -7.58 1.68 3.52
C ALA A 244 -7.00 2.22 2.20
N ALA A 245 -5.75 2.72 2.20
CA ALA A 245 -5.08 3.24 1.00
C ALA A 245 -4.92 2.13 -0.06
N ILE A 246 -4.42 0.94 0.32
CA ILE A 246 -4.26 -0.20 -0.59
C ILE A 246 -5.63 -0.70 -1.09
N THR A 247 -6.62 -0.84 -0.19
CA THR A 247 -7.99 -1.23 -0.57
C THR A 247 -8.59 -0.23 -1.55
N GLY A 248 -8.44 1.06 -1.25
CA GLY A 248 -8.94 2.15 -2.07
C GLY A 248 -8.25 2.24 -3.44
N ALA A 249 -6.95 1.98 -3.51
CA ALA A 249 -6.22 1.94 -4.77
C ALA A 249 -6.76 0.84 -5.71
N MET A 250 -6.98 -0.35 -5.19
CA MET A 250 -7.50 -1.49 -5.97
C MET A 250 -8.95 -1.27 -6.41
N LEU A 251 -9.84 -0.90 -5.49
CA LEU A 251 -11.25 -0.68 -5.78
C LEU A 251 -11.47 0.60 -6.59
N GLY A 252 -10.66 1.65 -6.36
CA GLY A 252 -10.68 2.88 -7.14
C GLY A 252 -10.25 2.67 -8.58
N ALA A 253 -9.24 1.82 -8.81
CA ALA A 253 -8.82 1.43 -10.15
C ALA A 253 -9.93 0.69 -10.94
N TRP A 254 -10.76 -0.09 -10.25
CA TRP A 254 -11.88 -0.82 -10.86
C TRP A 254 -13.13 0.02 -11.05
N HIS A 255 -13.59 0.72 -10.01
CA HIS A 255 -14.87 1.45 -10.01
C HIS A 255 -14.75 2.89 -10.52
N GLY A 256 -13.53 3.42 -10.57
CA GLY A 256 -13.33 4.85 -10.79
C GLY A 256 -13.77 5.72 -9.61
N PRO A 257 -13.60 7.04 -9.71
CA PRO A 257 -13.92 7.98 -8.62
C PRO A 257 -15.42 8.03 -8.28
N ASP A 258 -16.30 7.69 -9.22
CA ASP A 258 -17.75 7.74 -9.03
C ASP A 258 -18.28 6.53 -8.25
N GLY A 259 -17.47 5.51 -8.01
CA GLY A 259 -17.79 4.38 -7.13
C GLY A 259 -17.79 4.74 -5.64
N PHE A 260 -17.23 5.89 -5.26
CA PHE A 260 -17.13 6.35 -3.87
C PHE A 260 -18.13 7.44 -3.53
N ASP A 261 -18.40 7.57 -2.22
CA ASP A 261 -19.29 8.63 -1.71
C ASP A 261 -18.80 10.02 -2.15
N PRO A 262 -19.68 10.84 -2.78
CA PRO A 262 -19.30 12.14 -3.34
C PRO A 262 -18.81 13.15 -2.29
N ASP A 263 -19.37 13.10 -1.07
CA ASP A 263 -19.01 14.05 0.00
C ASP A 263 -17.64 13.73 0.55
N MET A 264 -17.33 12.44 0.78
CA MET A 264 -15.99 11.97 1.18
C MET A 264 -14.95 12.36 0.13
N ARG A 265 -15.21 12.06 -1.15
CA ARG A 265 -14.35 12.43 -2.27
C ARG A 265 -14.12 13.94 -2.34
N GLY A 266 -15.18 14.73 -2.21
CA GLY A 266 -15.11 16.18 -2.23
C GLY A 266 -14.28 16.75 -1.08
N GLN A 267 -14.32 16.14 0.09
CA GLN A 267 -13.53 16.55 1.24
C GLN A 267 -12.03 16.32 1.02
N VAL A 268 -11.64 15.13 0.56
CA VAL A 268 -10.24 14.79 0.25
C VAL A 268 -9.68 15.72 -0.82
N LEU A 269 -10.43 15.97 -1.92
CA LEU A 269 -9.98 16.84 -3.00
C LEU A 269 -9.83 18.31 -2.57
N ARG A 270 -10.61 18.78 -1.60
CA ARG A 270 -10.42 20.13 -1.04
C ARG A 270 -9.15 20.21 -0.21
N GLN A 271 -8.94 19.23 0.67
CA GLN A 271 -7.75 19.19 1.53
C GLN A 271 -6.45 19.10 0.72
N LEU A 272 -6.41 18.28 -0.33
CA LEU A 272 -5.24 18.17 -1.21
C LEU A 272 -4.88 19.48 -1.92
N LYS A 273 -5.87 20.35 -2.20
CA LYS A 273 -5.63 21.66 -2.80
C LYS A 273 -5.16 22.72 -1.79
N ASP A 274 -5.49 22.53 -0.52
CA ASP A 274 -5.08 23.47 0.55
C ASP A 274 -3.67 23.16 1.04
N ASP A 275 -3.14 21.97 0.74
CA ASP A 275 -1.79 21.50 1.14
C ASP A 275 -0.71 21.79 0.06
N ASP A 276 -1.10 22.19 -1.17
CA ASP A 276 -0.21 22.64 -2.25
C ASP A 276 0.20 24.12 -2.06
#